data_6e622e60da869c56b95f621c0c6fa8c2
#
_entry.id   6e622e60da869c56b95f621c0c6fa8c2
#
_cell.length_a   1.000
_cell.length_b   1.000
_cell.length_c   1.000
_cell.angle_alpha   90.00
_cell.angle_beta   90.00
_cell.angle_gamma   90.00
#
_symmetry.space_group_name_H-M   'P 1'
#
loop_
_entity.id
_entity.type
_entity.pdbx_description
1 polymer ?
#
loop_
_entity_poly.entity_id
_entity_poly.type
_entity_poly.pdbx_seq_one_letter_code
_entity_poly.pdbx_strand_id
1 'polypeptide(L)'
;MFLIGINFLTSLATLLSAMLPLVYTQGNGDGAHNCGHHEDAGVKCVVPVRLVDGTADYEGRIEIFLNGAWGTICDDSWGKDEADVACRQLGYSAAEAATSSASYGQGTGQIWLDDVQCIGSEEHIFACNNRGVGVHNCGHGEDAGVKCVVPEVRLVGGTTDYEGRIEIFLNGAWGTICDDSWGIDEAEVACRQLGYSKAVEAFSFASYGAGTGEILLDDVQCIGSEEHILACQNRGVGVHDCGHYEDAGVKCEIPMRLVNGEGIHTGRVELFMNGEWGTVDEDPWDDTDAGVVCRELGFPYGGTGYRSAHFGQGTGPIWIDEVNCEGQETSLLQCPHQTDTSEDSHAEDVGVACNGLRAY
;
A
#
# COMPACT_ATOMS: atom_id res chain seq x y z
N MET A 1 -58.11 27.40 -2.51
CA MET A 1 -57.59 26.51 -1.48
C MET A 1 -56.24 25.99 -1.98
N PHE A 2 -55.18 26.54 -1.44
CA PHE A 2 -53.84 26.46 -1.99
C PHE A 2 -53.16 25.13 -1.62
N LEU A 3 -52.56 24.46 -2.61
CA LEU A 3 -51.60 23.37 -2.44
C LEU A 3 -50.20 23.92 -2.71
N ILE A 4 -49.37 23.92 -1.68
CA ILE A 4 -47.96 24.26 -1.77
C ILE A 4 -47.18 22.94 -1.92
N GLY A 5 -46.59 22.77 -3.11
CA GLY A 5 -45.64 21.70 -3.36
C GLY A 5 -44.24 22.09 -2.84
N ILE A 6 -43.66 21.27 -1.98
CA ILE A 6 -42.27 21.43 -1.54
C ILE A 6 -41.42 20.44 -2.34
N ASN A 7 -40.60 20.99 -3.23
CA ASN A 7 -39.52 20.26 -3.91
C ASN A 7 -38.40 20.02 -2.95
N PHE A 8 -38.10 18.76 -2.63
CA PHE A 8 -36.82 18.35 -2.00
C PHE A 8 -35.76 18.24 -3.09
N LEU A 9 -34.91 19.24 -3.18
CA LEU A 9 -33.61 19.17 -3.84
C LEU A 9 -32.62 18.60 -2.82
N THR A 10 -32.25 17.33 -2.99
CA THR A 10 -31.13 16.71 -2.28
C THR A 10 -29.82 17.28 -2.81
N SER A 11 -29.24 18.19 -2.04
CA SER A 11 -27.87 18.66 -2.23
C SER A 11 -26.93 17.62 -1.61
N LEU A 12 -26.18 16.89 -2.44
CA LEU A 12 -24.99 16.19 -2.00
C LEU A 12 -23.92 17.26 -1.64
N ALA A 13 -23.81 17.56 -0.37
CA ALA A 13 -22.67 18.28 0.16
C ALA A 13 -21.52 17.28 0.34
N THR A 14 -20.60 17.26 -0.61
CA THR A 14 -19.27 16.70 -0.43
C THR A 14 -18.59 17.39 0.76
N LEU A 15 -18.39 16.65 1.83
CA LEU A 15 -17.53 17.04 2.94
C LEU A 15 -16.07 16.99 2.45
N LEU A 16 -15.63 18.08 1.79
CA LEU A 16 -14.20 18.39 1.77
C LEU A 16 -13.83 18.76 3.21
N SER A 17 -13.08 17.88 3.87
CA SER A 17 -12.35 18.20 5.08
C SER A 17 -11.31 19.26 4.71
N ALA A 18 -11.70 20.52 4.84
CA ALA A 18 -10.79 21.63 4.68
C ALA A 18 -9.84 21.63 5.88
N MET A 19 -8.60 21.18 5.71
CA MET A 19 -7.51 21.64 6.55
C MET A 19 -7.44 23.16 6.38
N LEU A 20 -7.98 23.87 7.34
CA LEU A 20 -7.86 25.33 7.42
C LEU A 20 -6.37 25.67 7.57
N PRO A 21 -5.78 26.41 6.63
CA PRO A 21 -4.46 26.97 6.88
C PRO A 21 -4.59 27.93 8.07
N LEU A 22 -3.79 27.71 9.10
CA LEU A 22 -3.60 28.69 10.15
C LEU A 22 -3.06 29.97 9.51
N VAL A 23 -3.96 30.91 9.24
CA VAL A 23 -3.59 32.25 8.77
C VAL A 23 -2.93 32.95 9.95
N TYR A 24 -1.62 33.15 9.85
CA TYR A 24 -0.88 34.03 10.75
C TYR A 24 -1.29 35.47 10.45
N THR A 25 -2.17 36.04 11.25
CA THR A 25 -2.35 37.50 11.30
C THR A 25 -1.32 38.06 12.27
N GLN A 26 -0.35 38.82 11.78
CA GLN A 26 0.45 39.70 12.63
C GLN A 26 -0.50 40.67 13.34
N GLY A 27 -0.87 40.38 14.55
CA GLY A 27 -1.51 41.31 15.44
C GLY A 27 -0.42 42.21 16.07
N ASN A 28 -0.35 43.48 15.69
CA ASN A 28 0.28 44.48 16.51
C ASN A 28 -0.56 44.65 17.79
N GLY A 29 -0.29 43.83 18.79
CA GLY A 29 -0.93 43.96 20.09
C GLY A 29 0.07 44.45 21.12
N ASP A 30 -0.08 45.71 21.56
CA ASP A 30 0.53 46.22 22.78
C ASP A 30 -0.12 45.50 23.99
N GLY A 31 0.08 44.20 24.11
CA GLY A 31 -0.51 43.38 25.15
C GLY A 31 0.34 43.38 26.42
N ALA A 32 -0.21 43.82 27.52
CA ALA A 32 0.34 43.48 28.83
C ALA A 32 0.16 41.97 29.05
N HIS A 33 1.27 41.23 29.11
CA HIS A 33 1.29 39.79 29.39
C HIS A 33 2.01 39.53 30.71
N ASN A 34 1.69 38.40 31.34
CA ASN A 34 2.35 37.92 32.57
C ASN A 34 3.34 36.77 32.29
N CYS A 35 3.60 36.50 31.01
CA CYS A 35 4.50 35.41 30.58
C CYS A 35 5.96 35.89 30.52
N GLY A 36 6.89 35.06 30.90
CA GLY A 36 8.32 35.19 30.66
C GLY A 36 8.71 34.58 29.32
N HIS A 37 9.85 34.94 28.72
CA HIS A 37 10.32 34.36 27.46
C HIS A 37 10.57 32.85 27.51
N HIS A 38 10.59 32.20 28.69
CA HIS A 38 10.62 30.76 28.85
C HIS A 38 9.23 30.09 28.62
N GLU A 39 8.19 30.91 28.48
CA GLU A 39 6.79 30.49 28.18
C GLU A 39 6.38 30.87 26.75
N ASP A 40 7.35 31.29 25.92
CA ASP A 40 7.09 31.63 24.51
C ASP A 40 6.65 30.38 23.75
N ALA A 41 5.51 30.48 23.06
CA ALA A 41 5.00 29.40 22.22
C ALA A 41 5.75 29.34 20.89
N GLY A 42 6.23 28.16 20.53
CA GLY A 42 6.83 27.88 19.24
C GLY A 42 5.87 27.13 18.32
N VAL A 43 5.80 27.50 17.06
CA VAL A 43 5.07 26.76 16.02
C VAL A 43 6.05 26.39 14.91
N LYS A 44 6.11 25.08 14.58
CA LYS A 44 6.81 24.61 13.41
C LYS A 44 5.77 24.45 12.28
N CYS A 45 5.88 25.27 11.24
CA CYS A 45 5.01 25.18 10.08
C CYS A 45 5.72 24.41 8.96
N VAL A 46 5.08 23.39 8.44
CA VAL A 46 5.55 22.65 7.26
C VAL A 46 4.76 23.10 6.05
N VAL A 47 5.46 23.39 4.95
CA VAL A 47 4.83 23.73 3.67
C VAL A 47 4.30 22.42 3.06
N PRO A 48 2.98 22.31 2.80
CA PRO A 48 2.44 21.10 2.19
C PRO A 48 3.00 20.87 0.79
N VAL A 49 3.29 19.62 0.47
CA VAL A 49 3.70 19.15 -0.86
C VAL A 49 2.76 18.05 -1.33
N ARG A 50 2.66 17.87 -2.64
CA ARG A 50 1.92 16.78 -3.26
C ARG A 50 2.55 16.38 -4.59
N LEU A 51 2.23 15.17 -5.05
CA LEU A 51 2.52 14.71 -6.40
C LEU A 51 1.24 14.75 -7.23
N VAL A 52 1.36 15.14 -8.49
CA VAL A 52 0.23 15.24 -9.43
C VAL A 52 0.63 14.75 -10.82
N ASP A 53 -0.36 14.24 -11.55
CA ASP A 53 -0.24 13.78 -12.95
C ASP A 53 0.76 12.62 -13.16
N GLY A 54 1.16 11.90 -12.08
CA GLY A 54 1.83 10.61 -12.16
C GLY A 54 0.87 9.49 -12.56
N THR A 55 1.41 8.32 -12.88
CA THR A 55 0.61 7.10 -13.10
C THR A 55 0.29 6.36 -11.80
N ALA A 56 1.03 6.70 -10.74
CA ALA A 56 0.91 6.17 -9.39
C ALA A 56 1.06 7.31 -8.37
N ASP A 57 0.65 7.08 -7.12
CA ASP A 57 0.67 8.07 -6.04
C ASP A 57 2.07 8.40 -5.50
N TYR A 58 3.06 7.53 -5.77
CA TYR A 58 4.47 7.74 -5.41
C TYR A 58 5.30 8.43 -6.51
N GLU A 59 4.67 8.86 -7.61
CA GLU A 59 5.35 9.60 -8.67
C GLU A 59 4.50 10.75 -9.22
N GLY A 60 5.14 11.79 -9.71
CA GLY A 60 4.41 12.91 -10.30
C GLY A 60 5.21 14.20 -10.34
N ARG A 61 4.59 15.23 -10.92
CA ARG A 61 5.06 16.61 -10.81
C ARG A 61 4.89 17.05 -9.38
N ILE A 62 5.96 17.60 -8.78
CA ILE A 62 5.89 18.11 -7.43
C ILE A 62 5.22 19.48 -7.40
N GLU A 63 4.26 19.63 -6.51
CA GLU A 63 3.62 20.91 -6.21
C GLU A 63 3.73 21.23 -4.72
N ILE A 64 3.89 22.51 -4.41
CA ILE A 64 3.95 23.05 -3.05
C ILE A 64 2.81 24.05 -2.83
N PHE A 65 2.26 24.08 -1.61
CA PHE A 65 1.18 24.99 -1.25
C PHE A 65 1.72 26.23 -0.52
N LEU A 66 1.72 27.36 -1.21
CA LEU A 66 2.17 28.64 -0.64
C LEU A 66 1.15 29.75 -0.93
N ASN A 67 1.03 30.69 0.00
CA ASN A 67 0.17 31.88 -0.16
C ASN A 67 -1.28 31.53 -0.57
N GLY A 68 -1.80 30.37 -0.15
CA GLY A 68 -3.16 29.92 -0.44
C GLY A 68 -3.36 29.28 -1.82
N ALA A 69 -2.28 28.96 -2.53
CA ALA A 69 -2.34 28.32 -3.85
C ALA A 69 -1.29 27.23 -4.02
N TRP A 70 -1.63 26.17 -4.75
CA TRP A 70 -0.70 25.19 -5.25
C TRP A 70 0.10 25.76 -6.42
N GLY A 71 1.37 25.41 -6.52
CA GLY A 71 2.22 25.79 -7.63
C GLY A 71 3.44 24.89 -7.70
N THR A 72 4.20 25.00 -8.79
CA THR A 72 5.27 24.11 -9.18
C THR A 72 6.65 24.53 -8.69
N ILE A 73 7.63 23.67 -8.89
CA ILE A 73 9.06 23.92 -8.70
C ILE A 73 9.72 23.78 -10.08
N CYS A 74 10.64 24.71 -10.39
CA CYS A 74 11.47 24.62 -11.59
C CYS A 74 12.48 23.50 -11.46
N ASP A 75 12.83 22.87 -12.58
CA ASP A 75 13.82 21.78 -12.63
C ASP A 75 15.28 22.26 -12.75
N ASP A 76 15.53 23.56 -12.78
CA ASP A 76 16.88 24.11 -12.70
C ASP A 76 17.52 23.72 -11.36
N SER A 77 18.65 23.03 -11.46
CA SER A 77 19.36 22.42 -10.32
C SER A 77 18.63 21.26 -9.62
N TRP A 78 17.51 20.76 -10.18
CA TRP A 78 16.74 19.68 -9.61
C TRP A 78 17.43 18.32 -9.82
N GLY A 79 17.84 17.68 -8.74
CA GLY A 79 18.55 16.41 -8.77
C GLY A 79 18.09 15.43 -7.69
N LYS A 80 18.95 14.45 -7.42
CA LYS A 80 18.64 13.37 -6.46
C LYS A 80 18.44 13.89 -5.04
N ASP A 81 19.24 14.85 -4.59
CA ASP A 81 19.18 15.37 -3.22
C ASP A 81 17.88 16.14 -2.98
N GLU A 82 17.42 16.92 -3.96
CA GLU A 82 16.14 17.62 -3.93
C GLU A 82 14.95 16.64 -3.94
N ALA A 83 15.03 15.65 -4.83
CA ALA A 83 14.01 14.59 -4.92
C ALA A 83 13.92 13.76 -3.63
N ASP A 84 15.06 13.43 -3.00
CA ASP A 84 15.11 12.71 -1.72
C ASP A 84 14.43 13.52 -0.60
N VAL A 85 14.68 14.83 -0.54
CA VAL A 85 14.05 15.71 0.45
C VAL A 85 12.53 15.76 0.20
N ALA A 86 12.12 15.92 -1.06
CA ALA A 86 10.70 15.95 -1.42
C ALA A 86 9.98 14.63 -1.07
N CYS A 87 10.57 13.48 -1.41
CA CYS A 87 10.01 12.18 -1.10
C CYS A 87 9.92 11.93 0.42
N ARG A 88 10.95 12.29 1.20
CA ARG A 88 10.88 12.17 2.67
C ARG A 88 9.82 13.09 3.27
N GLN A 89 9.64 14.29 2.74
CA GLN A 89 8.56 15.18 3.17
C GLN A 89 7.17 14.61 2.89
N LEU A 90 7.04 13.77 1.85
CA LEU A 90 5.82 13.01 1.51
C LEU A 90 5.66 11.73 2.33
N GLY A 91 6.66 11.37 3.16
CA GLY A 91 6.66 10.17 4.01
C GLY A 91 7.42 8.97 3.44
N TYR A 92 7.92 9.04 2.20
CA TYR A 92 8.75 7.98 1.61
C TYR A 92 10.19 8.01 2.13
N SER A 93 10.92 6.91 1.99
CA SER A 93 12.32 6.83 2.48
C SER A 93 13.30 7.65 1.63
N ALA A 94 13.11 7.66 0.32
CA ALA A 94 13.98 8.31 -0.66
C ALA A 94 13.27 8.46 -2.01
N ALA A 95 13.89 9.17 -2.96
CA ALA A 95 13.48 9.14 -4.35
C ALA A 95 14.12 7.95 -5.09
N GLU A 96 13.39 7.33 -5.98
CA GLU A 96 13.91 6.45 -7.02
C GLU A 96 14.54 7.29 -8.14
N ALA A 97 13.86 8.35 -8.56
CA ALA A 97 14.32 9.26 -9.61
C ALA A 97 13.87 10.70 -9.37
N ALA A 98 14.75 11.64 -9.72
CA ALA A 98 14.41 13.03 -10.00
C ALA A 98 14.05 13.15 -11.50
N THR A 99 13.01 13.89 -11.85
CA THR A 99 12.59 14.09 -13.24
C THR A 99 12.50 15.57 -13.58
N SER A 100 12.75 15.90 -14.83
CA SER A 100 12.82 17.27 -15.35
C SER A 100 12.00 17.42 -16.63
N SER A 101 11.98 18.64 -17.20
CA SER A 101 11.32 18.96 -18.46
C SER A 101 9.83 18.57 -18.47
N ALA A 102 9.16 18.84 -17.34
CA ALA A 102 7.75 18.53 -17.15
C ALA A 102 7.38 17.08 -17.57
N SER A 103 8.19 16.09 -17.18
CA SER A 103 8.01 14.68 -17.54
C SER A 103 6.63 14.13 -17.16
N TYR A 104 5.99 14.69 -16.13
CA TYR A 104 4.62 14.37 -15.71
C TYR A 104 3.59 15.44 -16.18
N GLY A 105 3.92 16.18 -17.26
CA GLY A 105 3.07 17.24 -17.76
C GLY A 105 3.33 18.61 -17.11
N GLN A 106 2.96 19.65 -17.83
CA GLN A 106 3.11 21.03 -17.39
C GLN A 106 2.04 21.39 -16.36
N GLY A 107 2.44 22.01 -15.27
CA GLY A 107 1.54 22.60 -14.30
C GLY A 107 0.89 23.88 -14.77
N THR A 108 0.13 24.48 -13.89
CA THR A 108 -0.51 25.76 -14.12
C THR A 108 -0.38 26.63 -12.88
N GLY A 109 -0.42 27.95 -13.05
CA GLY A 109 -0.39 28.91 -11.95
C GLY A 109 1.01 29.44 -11.68
N GLN A 110 1.45 29.43 -10.44
CA GLN A 110 2.72 30.01 -10.01
C GLN A 110 3.83 28.96 -9.97
N ILE A 111 5.02 29.32 -10.43
CA ILE A 111 6.25 28.60 -10.11
C ILE A 111 6.78 29.22 -8.83
N TRP A 112 6.81 28.44 -7.73
CA TRP A 112 7.13 28.95 -6.40
C TRP A 112 8.62 28.95 -6.08
N LEU A 113 9.36 27.91 -6.54
CA LEU A 113 10.79 27.77 -6.26
C LEU A 113 11.56 27.50 -7.57
N ASP A 114 12.80 28.00 -7.58
CA ASP A 114 13.75 27.86 -8.69
C ASP A 114 15.18 27.74 -8.14
N ASP A 115 16.07 27.07 -8.89
CA ASP A 115 17.44 26.78 -8.45
C ASP A 115 17.51 26.17 -7.05
N VAL A 116 16.63 25.20 -6.76
CA VAL A 116 16.61 24.53 -5.47
C VAL A 116 17.88 23.67 -5.31
N GLN A 117 18.58 23.85 -4.20
CA GLN A 117 19.84 23.17 -3.88
C GLN A 117 19.78 22.64 -2.45
N CYS A 118 19.55 21.35 -2.32
CA CYS A 118 19.54 20.64 -1.06
C CYS A 118 20.89 19.96 -0.82
N ILE A 119 21.18 19.63 0.44
CA ILE A 119 22.30 18.76 0.82
C ILE A 119 21.82 17.33 1.10
N GLY A 120 20.54 17.07 0.89
CA GLY A 120 19.91 15.77 1.04
C GLY A 120 19.47 15.39 2.46
N SER A 121 19.71 16.24 3.48
CA SER A 121 19.32 15.97 4.88
C SER A 121 18.27 16.90 5.45
N GLU A 122 17.76 17.82 4.64
CA GLU A 122 16.70 18.74 5.05
C GLU A 122 15.40 17.98 5.34
N GLU A 123 14.64 18.49 6.31
CA GLU A 123 13.34 17.91 6.66
C GLU A 123 12.25 18.24 5.63
N HIS A 124 12.41 19.32 4.87
CA HIS A 124 11.43 19.77 3.88
C HIS A 124 12.08 20.60 2.78
N ILE A 125 11.52 20.53 1.58
CA ILE A 125 12.07 21.17 0.37
C ILE A 125 12.24 22.69 0.50
N PHE A 126 11.39 23.33 1.27
CA PHE A 126 11.47 24.77 1.49
C PHE A 126 12.66 25.19 2.38
N ALA A 127 13.30 24.27 3.05
CA ALA A 127 14.54 24.51 3.83
C ALA A 127 15.80 24.53 2.97
N CYS A 128 15.72 24.00 1.74
CA CYS A 128 16.82 24.02 0.81
C CYS A 128 17.12 25.43 0.30
N ASN A 129 18.37 25.71 -0.06
CA ASN A 129 18.72 26.97 -0.69
C ASN A 129 18.01 27.14 -2.02
N ASN A 130 17.48 28.33 -2.34
CA ASN A 130 16.77 28.64 -3.57
C ASN A 130 16.84 30.14 -3.89
N ARG A 131 16.33 30.56 -5.06
CA ARG A 131 16.38 31.98 -5.50
C ARG A 131 15.43 32.92 -4.73
N GLY A 132 14.55 32.36 -3.93
CA GLY A 132 13.47 33.10 -3.24
C GLY A 132 12.10 32.82 -3.85
N VAL A 133 11.07 32.91 -3.03
CA VAL A 133 9.69 32.56 -3.39
C VAL A 133 9.19 33.38 -4.59
N GLY A 134 8.76 32.70 -5.65
CA GLY A 134 8.24 33.29 -6.88
C GLY A 134 9.30 34.01 -7.73
N VAL A 135 10.59 33.84 -7.42
CA VAL A 135 11.70 34.38 -8.22
C VAL A 135 12.25 33.30 -9.11
N HIS A 136 11.91 33.30 -10.39
CA HIS A 136 12.27 32.29 -11.35
C HIS A 136 12.48 32.85 -12.77
N ASN A 137 13.17 32.08 -13.63
CA ASN A 137 13.30 32.35 -15.07
C ASN A 137 12.67 31.23 -15.93
N CYS A 138 11.94 30.31 -15.32
CA CYS A 138 11.39 29.10 -15.90
C CYS A 138 9.97 29.32 -16.46
N GLY A 139 9.60 28.45 -17.40
CA GLY A 139 8.22 28.21 -17.78
C GLY A 139 7.79 26.81 -17.32
N HIS A 140 6.51 26.50 -17.36
CA HIS A 140 5.99 25.19 -16.96
C HIS A 140 6.51 23.98 -17.79
N GLY A 141 7.22 24.22 -18.89
CA GLY A 141 7.97 23.17 -19.59
C GLY A 141 9.20 22.67 -18.85
N GLU A 142 9.56 23.34 -17.74
CA GLU A 142 10.69 23.05 -16.87
C GLU A 142 10.21 22.70 -15.46
N ASP A 143 8.97 22.19 -15.32
CA ASP A 143 8.45 21.76 -14.02
C ASP A 143 9.14 20.47 -13.57
N ALA A 144 9.60 20.47 -12.32
CA ALA A 144 10.24 19.36 -11.65
C ALA A 144 9.25 18.26 -11.25
N GLY A 145 9.72 17.03 -11.23
CA GLY A 145 8.97 15.90 -10.73
C GLY A 145 9.86 14.89 -10.00
N VAL A 146 9.23 13.94 -9.35
CA VAL A 146 9.92 12.87 -8.63
C VAL A 146 9.21 11.54 -8.83
N LYS A 147 9.98 10.45 -8.65
CA LYS A 147 9.46 9.12 -8.37
C LYS A 147 10.09 8.67 -7.06
N CYS A 148 9.24 8.38 -6.06
CA CYS A 148 9.66 7.97 -4.73
C CYS A 148 9.77 6.44 -4.64
N VAL A 149 10.63 5.97 -3.73
CA VAL A 149 10.77 4.54 -3.44
C VAL A 149 9.57 4.09 -2.60
N VAL A 150 8.79 3.16 -3.14
CA VAL A 150 7.72 2.49 -2.38
C VAL A 150 8.38 1.65 -1.27
N PRO A 151 7.96 1.79 -0.01
CA PRO A 151 8.56 1.04 1.07
C PRO A 151 8.31 -0.46 0.93
N GLU A 152 9.33 -1.25 1.28
CA GLU A 152 9.15 -2.70 1.40
C GLU A 152 8.29 -3.03 2.62
N VAL A 153 7.46 -4.06 2.50
CA VAL A 153 6.68 -4.64 3.61
C VAL A 153 7.00 -6.12 3.75
N ARG A 154 6.84 -6.66 4.96
CA ARG A 154 7.01 -8.09 5.24
C ARG A 154 6.07 -8.56 6.34
N LEU A 155 5.87 -9.87 6.42
CA LEU A 155 5.15 -10.54 7.49
C LEU A 155 6.14 -11.25 8.43
N VAL A 156 5.91 -11.12 9.74
CA VAL A 156 6.81 -11.68 10.77
C VAL A 156 5.99 -12.32 11.88
N GLY A 157 6.45 -13.46 12.38
CA GLY A 157 5.85 -14.12 13.55
C GLY A 157 4.66 -15.02 13.24
N GLY A 158 4.23 -15.11 11.97
CA GLY A 158 3.26 -16.09 11.51
C GLY A 158 3.83 -17.51 11.48
N THR A 159 2.96 -18.49 11.27
CA THR A 159 3.36 -19.89 11.07
C THR A 159 3.64 -20.19 9.61
N THR A 160 3.22 -19.30 8.73
CA THR A 160 3.40 -19.33 7.27
C THR A 160 3.85 -17.98 6.77
N ASP A 161 4.29 -17.88 5.52
CA ASP A 161 4.76 -16.66 4.87
C ASP A 161 3.63 -15.71 4.43
N TYR A 162 2.38 -16.17 4.39
CA TYR A 162 1.21 -15.38 4.03
C TYR A 162 0.41 -14.86 5.23
N GLU A 163 0.93 -15.01 6.45
CA GLU A 163 0.33 -14.45 7.66
C GLU A 163 1.41 -13.95 8.63
N GLY A 164 1.13 -12.90 9.37
CA GLY A 164 2.08 -12.36 10.35
C GLY A 164 1.77 -10.93 10.77
N ARG A 165 2.58 -10.44 11.70
CA ARG A 165 2.66 -9.02 12.01
C ARG A 165 3.22 -8.30 10.79
N ILE A 166 2.53 -7.24 10.35
CA ILE A 166 3.04 -6.42 9.25
C ILE A 166 4.18 -5.52 9.73
N GLU A 167 5.28 -5.53 9.01
CA GLU A 167 6.40 -4.61 9.21
C GLU A 167 6.70 -3.88 7.91
N ILE A 168 7.07 -2.60 8.03
CA ILE A 168 7.39 -1.70 6.92
C ILE A 168 8.84 -1.22 7.04
N PHE A 169 9.57 -1.13 5.91
CA PHE A 169 10.95 -0.63 5.88
C PHE A 169 10.97 0.84 5.49
N LEU A 170 11.25 1.70 6.47
CA LEU A 170 11.40 3.14 6.28
C LEU A 170 12.65 3.65 6.96
N ASN A 171 13.28 4.68 6.39
CA ASN A 171 14.45 5.35 6.97
C ASN A 171 15.62 4.41 7.32
N GLY A 172 15.74 3.30 6.57
CA GLY A 172 16.83 2.33 6.76
C GLY A 172 16.59 1.29 7.87
N ALA A 173 15.38 1.22 8.43
CA ALA A 173 15.03 0.27 9.48
C ALA A 173 13.64 -0.32 9.27
N TRP A 174 13.45 -1.56 9.73
CA TRP A 174 12.14 -2.19 9.85
C TRP A 174 11.43 -1.69 11.12
N GLY A 175 10.15 -1.39 11.00
CA GLY A 175 9.28 -1.04 12.11
C GLY A 175 7.87 -1.54 11.92
N THR A 176 7.04 -1.44 12.96
CA THR A 176 5.68 -1.97 12.99
C THR A 176 4.64 -0.92 12.62
N ILE A 177 3.41 -1.38 12.47
CA ILE A 177 2.21 -0.56 12.27
C ILE A 177 1.29 -0.80 13.46
N CYS A 178 0.73 0.27 14.02
CA CYS A 178 -0.27 0.19 15.09
C CYS A 178 -1.59 -0.36 14.57
N ASP A 179 -2.33 -1.05 15.42
CA ASP A 179 -3.63 -1.62 15.06
C ASP A 179 -4.82 -0.65 15.25
N ASP A 180 -4.55 0.58 15.67
CA ASP A 180 -5.58 1.63 15.72
C ASP A 180 -6.07 1.93 14.30
N SER A 181 -7.38 1.77 14.10
CA SER A 181 -8.05 1.83 12.80
C SER A 181 -7.71 0.69 11.82
N TRP A 182 -6.92 -0.32 12.23
CA TRP A 182 -6.53 -1.44 11.38
C TRP A 182 -7.70 -2.40 11.13
N GLY A 183 -8.10 -2.55 9.88
CA GLY A 183 -9.20 -3.42 9.46
C GLY A 183 -8.90 -4.14 8.15
N ILE A 184 -9.96 -4.62 7.51
CA ILE A 184 -9.83 -5.43 6.30
C ILE A 184 -9.32 -4.61 5.10
N ASP A 185 -9.66 -3.33 5.01
CA ASP A 185 -9.23 -2.48 3.90
C ASP A 185 -7.71 -2.20 3.96
N GLU A 186 -7.14 -2.01 5.16
CA GLU A 186 -5.70 -1.87 5.42
C GLU A 186 -4.96 -3.18 5.13
N ALA A 187 -5.52 -4.30 5.62
CA ALA A 187 -5.00 -5.64 5.36
C ALA A 187 -5.01 -5.98 3.86
N GLU A 188 -6.05 -5.56 3.13
CA GLU A 188 -6.15 -5.74 1.67
C GLU A 188 -5.02 -5.03 0.91
N VAL A 189 -4.73 -3.77 1.28
CA VAL A 189 -3.62 -3.01 0.73
C VAL A 189 -2.28 -3.67 1.04
N ALA A 190 -2.08 -4.08 2.30
CA ALA A 190 -0.86 -4.76 2.74
C ALA A 190 -0.63 -6.09 1.99
N CYS A 191 -1.66 -6.94 1.88
CA CYS A 191 -1.57 -8.20 1.16
C CYS A 191 -1.27 -8.00 -0.32
N ARG A 192 -1.91 -7.03 -0.97
CA ARG A 192 -1.65 -6.72 -2.38
C ARG A 192 -0.23 -6.20 -2.59
N GLN A 193 0.27 -5.36 -1.72
CA GLN A 193 1.66 -4.87 -1.75
C GLN A 193 2.67 -6.01 -1.57
N LEU A 194 2.33 -7.03 -0.78
CA LEU A 194 3.11 -8.27 -0.62
C LEU A 194 3.02 -9.23 -1.82
N GLY A 195 2.15 -8.94 -2.80
CA GLY A 195 1.96 -9.76 -4.00
C GLY A 195 0.87 -10.84 -3.87
N TYR A 196 0.11 -10.83 -2.79
CA TYR A 196 -1.05 -11.71 -2.61
C TYR A 196 -2.30 -11.12 -3.28
N SER A 197 -3.34 -11.96 -3.46
CA SER A 197 -4.56 -11.55 -4.17
C SER A 197 -5.43 -10.62 -3.34
N LYS A 198 -5.61 -10.91 -2.06
CA LYS A 198 -6.44 -10.15 -1.10
C LYS A 198 -6.14 -10.53 0.34
N ALA A 199 -6.72 -9.81 1.30
CA ALA A 199 -6.70 -10.20 2.70
C ALA A 199 -7.82 -11.21 3.02
N VAL A 200 -7.49 -12.17 3.88
CA VAL A 200 -8.47 -13.09 4.50
C VAL A 200 -8.92 -12.51 5.83
N GLU A 201 -8.01 -11.94 6.62
CA GLU A 201 -8.29 -11.44 7.96
C GLU A 201 -7.27 -10.38 8.39
N ALA A 202 -7.73 -9.36 9.09
CA ALA A 202 -6.92 -8.36 9.77
C ALA A 202 -6.82 -8.72 11.26
N PHE A 203 -5.64 -8.59 11.84
CA PHE A 203 -5.38 -8.94 13.24
C PHE A 203 -4.88 -7.73 14.03
N SER A 204 -5.36 -7.65 15.27
CA SER A 204 -5.00 -6.63 16.25
C SER A 204 -4.34 -7.25 17.48
N PHE A 205 -3.91 -6.40 18.43
CA PHE A 205 -3.36 -6.80 19.72
C PHE A 205 -2.14 -7.72 19.63
N ALA A 206 -1.25 -7.39 18.70
CA ALA A 206 -0.02 -8.15 18.46
C ALA A 206 -0.27 -9.67 18.40
N SER A 207 -1.31 -10.11 17.69
CA SER A 207 -1.71 -11.53 17.59
C SER A 207 -0.59 -12.45 17.09
N TYR A 208 0.35 -11.91 16.31
CA TYR A 208 1.56 -12.59 15.86
C TYR A 208 2.81 -12.25 16.69
N GLY A 209 2.61 -11.78 17.93
CA GLY A 209 3.66 -11.33 18.84
C GLY A 209 4.07 -9.88 18.64
N ALA A 210 4.49 -9.24 19.73
CA ALA A 210 4.97 -7.87 19.74
C ALA A 210 6.27 -7.73 18.95
N GLY A 211 6.38 -6.68 18.15
CA GLY A 211 7.58 -6.32 17.43
C GLY A 211 8.64 -5.64 18.30
N THR A 212 9.69 -5.22 17.65
CA THR A 212 10.77 -4.45 18.26
C THR A 212 11.20 -3.34 17.30
N GLY A 213 11.70 -2.23 17.80
CA GLY A 213 12.12 -1.10 16.98
C GLY A 213 11.15 0.07 17.13
N GLU A 214 10.86 0.76 16.03
CA GLU A 214 9.92 1.88 16.03
C GLU A 214 8.54 1.44 15.52
N ILE A 215 7.48 2.04 16.05
CA ILE A 215 6.16 2.00 15.45
C ILE A 215 6.12 3.14 14.44
N LEU A 216 6.03 2.80 13.16
CA LEU A 216 6.22 3.74 12.06
C LEU A 216 4.92 4.36 11.54
N LEU A 217 3.81 3.65 11.63
CA LEU A 217 2.50 4.14 11.21
C LEU A 217 1.45 3.90 12.28
N ASP A 218 0.49 4.82 12.38
CA ASP A 218 -0.61 4.79 13.32
C ASP A 218 -1.86 5.41 12.69
N ASP A 219 -3.06 5.01 13.16
CA ASP A 219 -4.34 5.45 12.61
C ASP A 219 -4.40 5.32 11.06
N VAL A 220 -3.91 4.20 10.54
CA VAL A 220 -3.92 3.95 9.11
C VAL A 220 -5.35 3.72 8.65
N GLN A 221 -5.77 4.47 7.63
CA GLN A 221 -7.13 4.43 7.06
C GLN A 221 -7.04 4.34 5.54
N CYS A 222 -7.30 3.16 5.02
CA CYS A 222 -7.31 2.87 3.59
C CYS A 222 -8.76 2.82 3.07
N ILE A 223 -8.91 2.97 1.76
CA ILE A 223 -10.15 2.66 1.03
C ILE A 223 -10.09 1.31 0.31
N GLY A 224 -9.00 0.56 0.51
CA GLY A 224 -8.77 -0.78 -0.03
C GLY A 224 -8.23 -0.82 -1.47
N SER A 225 -8.07 0.31 -2.15
CA SER A 225 -7.60 0.36 -3.55
C SER A 225 -6.21 0.98 -3.72
N GLU A 226 -5.60 1.46 -2.66
CA GLU A 226 -4.26 2.05 -2.69
C GLU A 226 -3.21 1.03 -3.14
N GLU A 227 -2.17 1.49 -3.82
CA GLU A 227 -1.10 0.62 -4.31
C GLU A 227 -0.18 0.11 -3.20
N HIS A 228 -0.05 0.88 -2.10
CA HIS A 228 0.78 0.54 -0.95
C HIS A 228 0.27 1.20 0.33
N ILE A 229 0.64 0.62 1.49
CA ILE A 229 0.11 1.02 2.80
C ILE A 229 0.41 2.48 3.18
N LEU A 230 1.54 3.02 2.72
CA LEU A 230 1.92 4.41 3.00
C LEU A 230 1.06 5.43 2.24
N ALA A 231 0.35 5.03 1.17
CA ALA A 231 -0.61 5.86 0.45
C ALA A 231 -1.92 6.07 1.23
N CYS A 232 -2.20 5.21 2.20
CA CYS A 232 -3.36 5.36 3.07
C CYS A 232 -3.20 6.57 4.00
N GLN A 233 -4.31 7.19 4.38
CA GLN A 233 -4.26 8.25 5.38
C GLN A 233 -3.71 7.71 6.69
N ASN A 234 -2.81 8.45 7.34
CA ASN A 234 -2.19 8.09 8.61
C ASN A 234 -1.77 9.36 9.39
N ARG A 235 -1.29 9.20 10.62
CA ARG A 235 -0.85 10.34 11.48
C ARG A 235 0.48 10.95 11.05
N GLY A 236 1.21 10.33 10.14
CA GLY A 236 2.59 10.67 9.77
C GLY A 236 3.59 9.68 10.34
N VAL A 237 4.70 9.49 9.61
CA VAL A 237 5.72 8.51 9.98
C VAL A 237 6.33 8.78 11.36
N GLY A 238 6.29 7.79 12.23
CA GLY A 238 6.79 7.87 13.61
C GLY A 238 5.92 8.68 14.57
N VAL A 239 4.70 9.07 14.17
CA VAL A 239 3.75 9.78 15.03
C VAL A 239 2.68 8.81 15.50
N HIS A 240 2.79 8.36 16.74
CA HIS A 240 1.90 7.35 17.34
C HIS A 240 1.74 7.56 18.85
N ASP A 241 0.70 6.95 19.44
CA ASP A 241 0.52 6.81 20.90
C ASP A 241 0.39 5.33 21.33
N CYS A 242 0.74 4.40 20.46
CA CYS A 242 0.69 2.95 20.64
C CYS A 242 1.93 2.36 21.31
N GLY A 243 1.77 1.15 21.87
CA GLY A 243 2.86 0.25 22.24
C GLY A 243 2.83 -1.02 21.38
N HIS A 244 3.91 -1.80 21.37
CA HIS A 244 4.01 -3.02 20.56
C HIS A 244 2.99 -4.13 20.89
N TYR A 245 2.19 -3.98 21.94
CA TYR A 245 1.04 -4.85 22.21
C TYR A 245 -0.18 -4.53 21.33
N GLU A 246 -0.08 -3.46 20.53
CA GLU A 246 -1.05 -2.99 19.53
C GLU A 246 -0.48 -3.13 18.10
N ASP A 247 0.51 -3.99 17.90
CA ASP A 247 1.03 -4.22 16.55
C ASP A 247 0.01 -4.94 15.67
N ALA A 248 -0.22 -4.39 14.49
CA ALA A 248 -1.11 -4.91 13.48
C ALA A 248 -0.57 -6.17 12.80
N GLY A 249 -1.48 -7.03 12.37
CA GLY A 249 -1.16 -8.23 11.61
C GLY A 249 -2.18 -8.51 10.51
N VAL A 250 -1.83 -9.42 9.63
CA VAL A 250 -2.67 -9.78 8.49
C VAL A 250 -2.50 -11.26 8.11
N LYS A 251 -3.57 -11.83 7.56
CA LYS A 251 -3.54 -13.08 6.83
C LYS A 251 -4.01 -12.84 5.40
N CYS A 252 -3.18 -13.19 4.43
CA CYS A 252 -3.42 -13.00 3.01
C CYS A 252 -3.92 -14.28 2.34
N GLU A 253 -4.69 -14.12 1.27
CA GLU A 253 -5.07 -15.22 0.39
C GLU A 253 -3.97 -15.48 -0.62
N ILE A 254 -3.59 -16.74 -0.77
CA ILE A 254 -2.56 -17.14 -1.73
C ILE A 254 -3.17 -17.16 -3.15
N PRO A 255 -2.54 -16.49 -4.12
CA PRO A 255 -2.97 -16.59 -5.51
C PRO A 255 -2.91 -18.03 -6.00
N MET A 256 -4.01 -18.48 -6.60
CA MET A 256 -4.14 -19.81 -7.21
C MET A 256 -4.56 -19.66 -8.68
N ARG A 257 -4.05 -20.54 -9.54
CA ARG A 257 -4.43 -20.58 -10.95
C ARG A 257 -4.53 -21.99 -11.51
N LEU A 258 -5.27 -22.11 -12.61
CA LEU A 258 -5.31 -23.35 -13.40
C LEU A 258 -4.53 -23.15 -14.70
N VAL A 259 -3.64 -24.09 -15.01
CA VAL A 259 -2.71 -23.99 -16.13
C VAL A 259 -2.82 -25.24 -17.03
N ASN A 260 -2.68 -25.02 -18.35
CA ASN A 260 -2.67 -26.06 -19.38
C ASN A 260 -3.98 -26.87 -19.55
N GLY A 261 -5.10 -26.38 -19.00
CA GLY A 261 -6.42 -26.96 -19.26
C GLY A 261 -7.14 -26.34 -20.45
N GLU A 262 -8.30 -26.89 -20.79
CA GLU A 262 -9.19 -26.34 -21.81
C GLU A 262 -10.12 -25.28 -21.18
N GLY A 263 -9.72 -24.02 -21.23
CA GLY A 263 -10.49 -22.90 -20.66
C GLY A 263 -10.13 -22.57 -19.21
N ILE A 264 -10.91 -21.68 -18.58
CA ILE A 264 -10.62 -21.10 -17.26
C ILE A 264 -10.99 -22.01 -16.09
N HIS A 265 -11.66 -23.10 -16.36
CA HIS A 265 -12.26 -24.00 -15.34
C HIS A 265 -11.56 -25.36 -15.23
N THR A 266 -10.49 -25.58 -16.02
CA THR A 266 -9.72 -26.83 -16.00
C THR A 266 -8.23 -26.53 -16.05
N GLY A 267 -7.42 -27.39 -15.40
CA GLY A 267 -5.98 -27.27 -15.49
C GLY A 267 -5.25 -27.84 -14.30
N ARG A 268 -3.91 -27.85 -14.37
CA ARG A 268 -3.02 -28.11 -13.26
C ARG A 268 -3.18 -26.99 -12.23
N VAL A 269 -3.25 -27.34 -10.96
CA VAL A 269 -3.31 -26.39 -9.86
C VAL A 269 -1.92 -25.82 -9.59
N GLU A 270 -1.79 -24.51 -9.60
CA GLU A 270 -0.57 -23.82 -9.19
C GLU A 270 -0.89 -22.75 -8.14
N LEU A 271 -0.03 -22.67 -7.12
CA LEU A 271 -0.06 -21.72 -6.02
C LEU A 271 1.12 -20.76 -6.14
N PHE A 272 0.89 -19.49 -5.81
CA PHE A 272 1.95 -18.48 -5.76
C PHE A 272 2.40 -18.29 -4.31
N MET A 273 3.57 -18.83 -3.96
CA MET A 273 4.16 -18.72 -2.64
C MET A 273 5.63 -18.32 -2.74
N ASN A 274 6.16 -17.62 -1.77
CA ASN A 274 7.56 -17.18 -1.75
C ASN A 274 8.04 -16.46 -3.02
N GLY A 275 7.12 -15.75 -3.71
CA GLY A 275 7.45 -14.99 -4.91
C GLY A 275 7.49 -15.80 -6.21
N GLU A 276 7.14 -17.11 -6.20
CA GLU A 276 7.13 -17.95 -7.39
C GLU A 276 5.92 -18.89 -7.44
N TRP A 277 5.57 -19.29 -8.68
CA TRP A 277 4.52 -20.29 -8.92
C TRP A 277 5.07 -21.70 -8.75
N GLY A 278 4.32 -22.54 -8.05
CA GLY A 278 4.64 -23.96 -7.87
C GLY A 278 3.39 -24.83 -7.83
N THR A 279 3.56 -26.13 -7.75
CA THR A 279 2.52 -27.13 -7.90
C THR A 279 2.11 -27.76 -6.57
N VAL A 280 1.14 -28.66 -6.66
CA VAL A 280 0.61 -29.46 -5.56
C VAL A 280 0.76 -30.93 -5.96
N ASP A 281 1.25 -31.77 -5.04
CA ASP A 281 1.41 -33.20 -5.24
C ASP A 281 0.09 -33.98 -5.08
N GLU A 282 0.04 -35.22 -5.62
CA GLU A 282 -1.22 -35.98 -5.80
C GLU A 282 -1.64 -36.85 -4.61
N ASP A 283 -0.86 -36.99 -3.57
CA ASP A 283 -1.17 -37.88 -2.44
C ASP A 283 -1.97 -37.14 -1.34
N PRO A 284 -3.17 -37.60 -0.94
CA PRO A 284 -4.14 -38.52 -1.55
C PRO A 284 -5.23 -37.86 -2.41
N TRP A 285 -4.92 -36.83 -3.20
CA TRP A 285 -5.81 -35.97 -3.98
C TRP A 285 -7.10 -36.62 -4.50
N ASP A 286 -8.27 -36.05 -4.21
CA ASP A 286 -9.58 -36.55 -4.65
C ASP A 286 -10.55 -35.39 -5.10
N ASP A 287 -11.82 -35.78 -5.35
CA ASP A 287 -12.86 -34.82 -5.77
C ASP A 287 -13.28 -33.87 -4.64
N THR A 288 -13.01 -34.20 -3.38
CA THR A 288 -13.26 -33.32 -2.24
C THR A 288 -12.27 -32.15 -2.26
N ASP A 289 -10.98 -32.44 -2.45
CA ASP A 289 -9.91 -31.44 -2.57
C ASP A 289 -10.14 -30.55 -3.81
N ALA A 290 -10.45 -31.21 -4.95
CA ALA A 290 -10.83 -30.49 -6.18
C ALA A 290 -12.05 -29.57 -5.96
N GLY A 291 -13.00 -29.99 -5.14
CA GLY A 291 -14.17 -29.19 -4.77
C GLY A 291 -13.82 -27.92 -3.99
N VAL A 292 -12.82 -28.01 -3.09
CA VAL A 292 -12.29 -26.86 -2.35
C VAL A 292 -11.60 -25.90 -3.31
N VAL A 293 -10.66 -26.40 -4.13
CA VAL A 293 -9.97 -25.59 -5.16
C VAL A 293 -10.95 -24.87 -6.07
N CYS A 294 -11.93 -25.59 -6.58
CA CYS A 294 -12.93 -25.00 -7.48
C CYS A 294 -13.73 -23.88 -6.81
N ARG A 295 -14.12 -24.07 -5.54
CA ARG A 295 -14.84 -23.05 -4.78
C ARG A 295 -13.99 -21.82 -4.53
N GLU A 296 -12.72 -21.99 -4.16
CA GLU A 296 -11.76 -20.92 -3.97
C GLU A 296 -11.57 -20.12 -5.28
N LEU A 297 -11.54 -20.79 -6.41
CA LEU A 297 -11.46 -20.15 -7.74
C LEU A 297 -12.79 -19.52 -8.22
N GLY A 298 -13.86 -19.59 -7.40
CA GLY A 298 -15.16 -19.00 -7.71
C GLY A 298 -16.12 -19.89 -8.52
N PHE A 299 -15.89 -21.22 -8.55
CA PHE A 299 -16.80 -22.20 -9.16
C PHE A 299 -17.57 -22.97 -8.07
N PRO A 300 -18.85 -22.61 -7.80
CA PRO A 300 -19.54 -23.04 -6.58
C PRO A 300 -20.05 -24.51 -6.60
N TYR A 301 -19.94 -25.19 -7.74
CA TYR A 301 -20.56 -26.51 -7.93
C TYR A 301 -19.58 -27.67 -7.84
N GLY A 302 -18.42 -27.48 -7.16
CA GLY A 302 -17.40 -28.50 -7.00
C GLY A 302 -16.63 -28.80 -8.29
N GLY A 303 -15.89 -29.89 -8.29
CA GLY A 303 -15.06 -30.29 -9.41
C GLY A 303 -14.66 -31.75 -9.37
N THR A 304 -13.87 -32.18 -10.36
CA THR A 304 -13.23 -33.48 -10.44
C THR A 304 -11.73 -33.31 -10.32
N GLY A 305 -11.10 -34.08 -9.42
CA GLY A 305 -9.68 -34.13 -9.22
C GLY A 305 -8.96 -34.99 -10.27
N TYR A 306 -7.82 -34.57 -10.72
CA TYR A 306 -6.94 -35.27 -11.65
C TYR A 306 -5.56 -35.38 -11.04
N ARG A 307 -4.95 -36.58 -11.21
CA ARG A 307 -3.64 -36.96 -10.72
C ARG A 307 -2.66 -37.19 -11.87
N SER A 308 -1.40 -37.52 -11.52
CA SER A 308 -0.36 -37.99 -12.44
C SER A 308 -0.12 -37.01 -13.59
N ALA A 309 0.00 -35.74 -13.24
CA ALA A 309 0.25 -34.65 -14.16
C ALA A 309 -0.66 -34.65 -15.39
N HIS A 310 -1.95 -34.93 -15.21
CA HIS A 310 -2.95 -35.05 -16.30
C HIS A 310 -2.92 -33.83 -17.24
N PHE A 311 -2.71 -32.63 -16.71
CA PHE A 311 -2.60 -31.39 -17.47
C PHE A 311 -1.14 -31.01 -17.79
N GLY A 312 -0.22 -31.99 -17.72
CA GLY A 312 1.21 -31.80 -17.92
C GLY A 312 1.94 -31.39 -16.64
N GLN A 313 3.22 -31.71 -16.61
CA GLN A 313 4.12 -31.42 -15.50
C GLN A 313 4.36 -29.91 -15.36
N GLY A 314 4.43 -29.40 -14.13
CA GLY A 314 4.82 -28.05 -13.81
C GLY A 314 6.33 -27.83 -13.82
N THR A 315 6.71 -26.68 -13.35
CA THR A 315 8.10 -26.28 -13.12
C THR A 315 8.15 -25.44 -11.86
N GLY A 316 9.31 -25.35 -11.22
CA GLY A 316 9.46 -24.64 -9.96
C GLY A 316 9.31 -25.56 -8.77
N PRO A 317 8.96 -25.04 -7.57
CA PRO A 317 8.74 -25.90 -6.41
C PRO A 317 7.42 -26.67 -6.46
N ILE A 318 7.38 -27.77 -5.76
CA ILE A 318 6.12 -28.38 -5.30
C ILE A 318 5.91 -27.82 -3.90
N TRP A 319 4.77 -27.13 -3.68
CA TRP A 319 4.56 -26.36 -2.45
C TRP A 319 3.95 -27.16 -1.33
N ILE A 320 3.01 -28.04 -1.65
CA ILE A 320 2.27 -28.83 -0.68
C ILE A 320 2.00 -30.24 -1.21
N ASP A 321 1.94 -31.17 -0.29
CA ASP A 321 1.66 -32.59 -0.49
C ASP A 321 0.68 -33.08 0.58
N GLU A 322 0.20 -34.33 0.47
CA GLU A 322 -0.73 -34.98 1.38
C GLU A 322 -1.97 -34.17 1.70
N VAL A 323 -2.52 -33.45 0.72
CA VAL A 323 -3.72 -32.63 0.90
C VAL A 323 -4.93 -33.54 1.17
N ASN A 324 -5.68 -33.22 2.24
CA ASN A 324 -6.83 -34.03 2.68
C ASN A 324 -7.94 -33.13 3.23
N CYS A 325 -8.78 -32.58 2.36
CA CYS A 325 -9.85 -31.67 2.74
C CYS A 325 -11.10 -32.41 3.26
N GLU A 326 -11.84 -31.77 4.15
CA GLU A 326 -13.17 -32.24 4.60
C GLU A 326 -14.31 -31.72 3.69
N GLY A 327 -14.01 -30.79 2.76
CA GLY A 327 -14.91 -30.23 1.76
C GLY A 327 -15.74 -29.03 2.22
N GLN A 328 -15.48 -28.49 3.43
CA GLN A 328 -16.11 -27.30 3.95
C GLN A 328 -15.18 -26.06 3.93
N GLU A 329 -13.91 -26.30 3.68
CA GLU A 329 -12.88 -25.27 3.66
C GLU A 329 -13.13 -24.23 2.56
N THR A 330 -12.77 -23.00 2.80
CA THR A 330 -12.87 -21.91 1.84
C THR A 330 -11.60 -21.71 1.03
N SER A 331 -10.50 -22.33 1.48
CA SER A 331 -9.19 -22.31 0.80
C SER A 331 -8.51 -23.66 0.94
N LEU A 332 -7.75 -24.08 -0.08
CA LEU A 332 -6.96 -25.30 -0.12
C LEU A 332 -5.98 -25.41 1.05
N LEU A 333 -5.40 -24.29 1.44
CA LEU A 333 -4.43 -24.24 2.55
C LEU A 333 -5.05 -24.36 3.95
N GLN A 334 -6.38 -24.38 4.07
CA GLN A 334 -7.06 -24.74 5.31
C GLN A 334 -7.19 -26.24 5.48
N CYS A 335 -7.02 -27.01 4.41
CA CYS A 335 -7.00 -28.47 4.48
C CYS A 335 -5.71 -28.93 5.17
N PRO A 336 -5.74 -30.06 5.91
CA PRO A 336 -4.52 -30.72 6.33
C PRO A 336 -3.63 -31.02 5.12
N HIS A 337 -2.35 -30.69 5.21
CA HIS A 337 -1.36 -30.89 4.15
C HIS A 337 0.06 -30.95 4.74
N GLN A 338 1.03 -31.40 3.95
CA GLN A 338 2.46 -31.42 4.26
C GLN A 338 3.19 -30.37 3.40
N THR A 339 4.32 -29.89 3.90
CA THR A 339 5.21 -28.96 3.18
C THR A 339 6.60 -29.53 2.94
N ASP A 340 6.88 -30.76 3.40
CA ASP A 340 8.11 -31.49 3.07
C ASP A 340 7.88 -32.27 1.78
N THR A 341 8.25 -31.67 0.68
CA THR A 341 8.07 -32.15 -0.69
C THR A 341 9.39 -32.62 -1.31
N SER A 342 10.37 -33.00 -0.49
CA SER A 342 11.73 -33.31 -0.92
C SER A 342 11.87 -34.58 -1.77
N GLU A 343 10.88 -35.49 -1.71
CA GLU A 343 10.81 -36.73 -2.48
C GLU A 343 9.81 -36.67 -3.65
N ASP A 344 9.06 -35.56 -3.81
CA ASP A 344 7.97 -35.43 -4.76
C ASP A 344 8.47 -35.10 -6.17
N SER A 345 7.62 -35.37 -7.13
CA SER A 345 7.94 -35.26 -8.55
C SER A 345 6.80 -34.57 -9.31
N HIS A 346 7.12 -33.67 -10.21
CA HIS A 346 6.13 -33.07 -11.12
C HIS A 346 5.37 -34.08 -12.00
N ALA A 347 5.75 -35.37 -11.97
CA ALA A 347 4.97 -36.44 -12.60
C ALA A 347 3.66 -36.71 -11.85
N GLU A 348 3.58 -36.23 -10.60
CA GLU A 348 2.47 -36.39 -9.67
C GLU A 348 1.69 -35.08 -9.44
N ASP A 349 1.93 -34.06 -10.25
CA ASP A 349 1.19 -32.80 -10.17
C ASP A 349 -0.32 -33.00 -10.33
N VAL A 350 -1.10 -32.38 -9.44
CA VAL A 350 -2.56 -32.43 -9.49
C VAL A 350 -3.17 -31.40 -10.41
N GLY A 351 -4.41 -31.66 -10.80
CA GLY A 351 -5.25 -30.72 -11.50
C GLY A 351 -6.72 -30.90 -11.20
N VAL A 352 -7.53 -29.99 -11.72
CA VAL A 352 -8.98 -30.01 -11.52
C VAL A 352 -9.75 -29.69 -12.80
N ALA A 353 -11.00 -30.17 -12.84
CA ALA A 353 -12.04 -29.68 -13.74
C ALA A 353 -13.23 -29.21 -12.91
N CYS A 354 -13.45 -27.90 -12.84
CA CYS A 354 -14.50 -27.29 -12.05
C CYS A 354 -15.84 -27.27 -12.77
N ASN A 355 -16.93 -27.51 -12.03
CA ASN A 355 -18.28 -27.57 -12.56
C ASN A 355 -18.94 -26.19 -12.60
N GLY A 356 -19.67 -25.92 -13.69
CA GLY A 356 -20.50 -24.72 -13.83
C GLY A 356 -19.73 -23.48 -14.34
N LEU A 357 -20.41 -22.34 -14.22
CA LEU A 357 -19.84 -21.04 -14.56
C LEU A 357 -19.27 -20.39 -13.31
N ARG A 358 -18.19 -19.63 -13.50
CA ARG A 358 -17.58 -18.84 -12.42
C ARG A 358 -18.60 -17.82 -11.90
N ALA A 359 -18.80 -17.76 -10.58
CA ALA A 359 -19.56 -16.70 -9.95
C ALA A 359 -18.75 -15.40 -9.97
N TYR A 360 -19.40 -14.28 -10.32
CA TYR A 360 -18.79 -12.94 -10.33
C TYR A 360 -19.12 -12.21 -9.04
#